data_f8b5db6116df0eddf6056f5928eb00f1
#
_entry.id   f8b5db6116df0eddf6056f5928eb00f1
#
_cell.length_a   1.000
_cell.length_b   1.000
_cell.length_c   1.000
_cell.angle_alpha   90.00
_cell.angle_beta   90.00
_cell.angle_gamma   90.00
#
_symmetry.space_group_name_H-M   'P 1'
#
loop_
_entity.id
_entity.type
_entity.pdbx_description
1 polymer ?
#
loop_
_entity_poly.entity_id
_entity_poly.type
_entity_poly.pdbx_seq_one_letter_code
_entity_poly.pdbx_strand_id
1 'polypeptide(L)'
;NKDTEVVIWGCWYGSVLIPLLHDKVKKITAIDVDDHAIEIGKNRLFKEYDNVEWISENIFGEYKNFYSHTDIFINTSCEHMLPMKWWGPEGPRSKHNWFKEWDGEVHEWPVYKHAWWKQVKPSAHFAFTSNNMFDIEGHINCVKSVTEFKHQLPEGAKVLEEHNIIDERGIRYLLIGKI
;
A
#
# COMPACT_ATOMS: atom_id res chain seq x y z
N ASN A 1 19.20 -3.21 -4.44
CA ASN A 1 20.43 -2.70 -3.82
C ASN A 1 20.37 -2.95 -2.32
N LYS A 2 21.46 -3.48 -1.73
CA LYS A 2 21.52 -3.79 -0.29
C LYS A 2 21.44 -2.59 0.67
N ASP A 3 21.35 -1.38 0.15
CA ASP A 3 21.10 -0.17 0.93
C ASP A 3 19.63 0.29 0.89
N THR A 4 18.79 -0.39 0.11
CA THR A 4 17.40 -0.04 -0.13
C THR A 4 16.51 -0.41 1.06
N GLU A 5 15.68 0.50 1.52
CA GLU A 5 14.64 0.26 2.51
C GLU A 5 13.27 0.22 1.83
N VAL A 6 12.50 -0.82 2.12
CA VAL A 6 11.19 -1.10 1.48
C VAL A 6 10.09 -1.11 2.53
N VAL A 7 8.96 -0.47 2.22
CA VAL A 7 7.71 -0.60 2.99
C VAL A 7 6.70 -1.37 2.15
N ILE A 8 6.06 -2.36 2.74
CA ILE A 8 4.96 -3.12 2.14
C ILE A 8 3.70 -2.87 2.94
N TRP A 9 2.71 -2.25 2.33
CA TRP A 9 1.39 -2.02 2.90
C TRP A 9 0.43 -3.13 2.50
N GLY A 10 -0.40 -3.60 3.44
CA GLY A 10 -1.29 -4.72 3.20
C GLY A 10 -0.50 -5.98 2.88
N CYS A 11 0.52 -6.25 3.70
CA CYS A 11 1.45 -7.34 3.42
C CYS A 11 0.85 -8.72 3.69
N TRP A 12 -0.24 -8.80 4.46
CA TRP A 12 -0.85 -10.03 4.94
C TRP A 12 0.24 -10.95 5.56
N TYR A 13 0.38 -12.18 5.07
CA TYR A 13 1.46 -13.09 5.52
C TYR A 13 2.83 -12.77 4.92
N GLY A 14 2.93 -11.87 3.94
CA GLY A 14 4.16 -11.55 3.23
C GLY A 14 4.71 -12.66 2.34
N SER A 15 3.94 -13.72 2.10
CA SER A 15 4.41 -15.00 1.53
C SER A 15 5.00 -14.93 0.12
N VAL A 16 4.75 -13.86 -0.63
CA VAL A 16 5.31 -13.67 -1.98
C VAL A 16 6.43 -12.64 -1.96
N LEU A 17 6.19 -11.43 -1.46
CA LEU A 17 7.13 -10.32 -1.58
C LEU A 17 8.33 -10.46 -0.66
N ILE A 18 8.13 -10.93 0.57
CA ILE A 18 9.22 -11.02 1.54
C ILE A 18 10.32 -11.98 1.10
N PRO A 19 10.04 -13.24 0.71
CA PRO A 19 11.09 -14.15 0.23
C PRO A 19 11.76 -13.68 -1.07
N LEU A 20 11.05 -12.88 -1.90
CA LEU A 20 11.65 -12.32 -3.12
C LEU A 20 12.57 -11.13 -2.87
N LEU A 21 12.43 -10.44 -1.75
CA LEU A 21 13.10 -9.17 -1.47
C LEU A 21 14.15 -9.26 -0.37
N HIS A 22 14.01 -10.14 0.63
CA HIS A 22 14.80 -10.11 1.87
C HIS A 22 16.31 -10.14 1.65
N ASP A 23 16.79 -10.88 0.65
CA ASP A 23 18.21 -10.99 0.32
C ASP A 23 18.75 -9.85 -0.57
N LYS A 24 17.87 -8.99 -1.09
CA LYS A 24 18.17 -7.93 -2.06
C LYS A 24 18.14 -6.53 -1.47
N VAL A 25 17.52 -6.36 -0.29
CA VAL A 25 17.29 -5.05 0.32
C VAL A 25 17.88 -5.00 1.73
N LYS A 26 18.12 -3.80 2.24
CA LYS A 26 18.63 -3.57 3.58
C LYS A 26 17.59 -3.91 4.64
N LYS A 27 16.35 -3.45 4.42
CA LYS A 27 15.26 -3.58 5.38
C LYS A 27 13.92 -3.66 4.66
N ILE A 28 13.02 -4.48 5.20
CA ILE A 28 11.61 -4.52 4.84
C ILE A 28 10.80 -4.14 6.06
N THR A 29 9.89 -3.17 5.93
CA THR A 29 8.85 -2.88 6.91
C THR A 29 7.53 -3.39 6.35
N ALA A 30 7.04 -4.48 6.92
CA ALA A 30 5.82 -5.17 6.50
C ALA A 30 4.67 -4.78 7.44
N ILE A 31 3.62 -4.17 6.87
CA ILE A 31 2.51 -3.58 7.65
C ILE A 31 1.19 -4.21 7.21
N ASP A 32 0.40 -4.66 8.16
CA ASP A 32 -0.97 -5.09 7.95
C ASP A 32 -1.82 -4.77 9.18
N VAL A 33 -3.14 -4.69 8.99
CA VAL A 33 -4.11 -4.51 10.08
C VAL A 33 -4.48 -5.85 10.75
N ASP A 34 -4.26 -6.96 10.03
CA ASP A 34 -4.50 -8.31 10.54
C ASP A 34 -3.31 -8.78 11.40
N ASP A 35 -3.47 -8.66 12.72
CA ASP A 35 -2.45 -9.04 13.70
C ASP A 35 -2.12 -10.55 13.66
N HIS A 36 -3.10 -11.39 13.31
CA HIS A 36 -2.90 -12.83 13.16
C HIS A 36 -2.03 -13.15 11.93
N ALA A 37 -2.27 -12.48 10.82
CA ALA A 37 -1.43 -12.64 9.62
C ALA A 37 0.01 -12.18 9.89
N ILE A 38 0.18 -11.05 10.59
CA ILE A 38 1.50 -10.54 11.03
C ILE A 38 2.20 -11.54 11.94
N GLU A 39 1.49 -12.10 12.93
CA GLU A 39 2.08 -13.11 13.83
C GLU A 39 2.55 -14.36 13.08
N ILE A 40 1.75 -14.88 12.15
CA ILE A 40 2.13 -16.04 11.32
C ILE A 40 3.32 -15.71 10.45
N GLY A 41 3.32 -14.57 9.76
CA GLY A 41 4.44 -14.13 8.93
C GLY A 41 5.73 -14.07 9.73
N LYS A 42 5.71 -13.32 10.84
CA LYS A 42 6.84 -13.08 11.72
C LYS A 42 7.37 -14.35 12.40
N ASN A 43 6.49 -15.12 13.03
CA ASN A 43 6.91 -16.16 13.99
C ASN A 43 6.96 -17.56 13.39
N ARG A 44 6.33 -17.79 12.24
CA ARG A 44 6.27 -19.11 11.61
C ARG A 44 6.92 -19.16 10.24
N LEU A 45 6.58 -18.23 9.34
CA LEU A 45 7.03 -18.31 7.95
C LEU A 45 8.44 -17.72 7.76
N PHE A 46 8.73 -16.57 8.38
CA PHE A 46 9.93 -15.78 8.10
C PHE A 46 10.69 -15.39 9.37
N LYS A 47 10.63 -16.20 10.41
CA LYS A 47 11.30 -15.94 11.69
C LYS A 47 12.83 -15.80 11.58
N GLU A 48 13.42 -16.37 10.53
CA GLU A 48 14.87 -16.32 10.26
C GLU A 48 15.30 -15.07 9.46
N TYR A 49 14.33 -14.21 9.04
CA TYR A 49 14.64 -13.01 8.27
C TYR A 49 14.78 -11.83 9.21
N ASP A 50 16.00 -11.54 9.61
CA ASP A 50 16.36 -10.51 10.61
C ASP A 50 16.19 -9.08 10.11
N ASN A 51 16.10 -8.88 8.79
CA ASN A 51 15.89 -7.57 8.17
C ASN A 51 14.42 -7.23 7.91
N VAL A 52 13.46 -8.01 8.44
CA VAL A 52 12.03 -7.74 8.30
C VAL A 52 11.44 -7.22 9.61
N GLU A 53 11.01 -5.96 9.62
CA GLU A 53 10.21 -5.39 10.70
C GLU A 53 8.72 -5.63 10.42
N TRP A 54 8.01 -6.28 11.34
CA TRP A 54 6.59 -6.58 11.22
C TRP A 54 5.78 -5.65 12.10
N ILE A 55 4.77 -5.01 11.53
CA ILE A 55 3.93 -4.01 12.20
C ILE A 55 2.45 -4.38 12.00
N SER A 56 1.75 -4.64 13.11
CA SER A 56 0.30 -4.79 13.13
C SER A 56 -0.33 -3.44 13.41
N GLU A 57 -0.65 -2.68 12.39
CA GLU A 57 -1.27 -1.37 12.51
C GLU A 57 -2.14 -1.02 11.30
N ASN A 58 -3.14 -0.18 11.55
CA ASN A 58 -3.88 0.45 10.47
C ASN A 58 -3.03 1.56 9.83
N ILE A 59 -2.73 1.44 8.54
CA ILE A 59 -1.93 2.41 7.79
C ILE A 59 -2.56 3.81 7.73
N PHE A 60 -3.85 3.94 8.00
CA PHE A 60 -4.57 5.22 8.11
C PHE A 60 -4.44 5.87 9.50
N GLY A 61 -3.69 5.26 10.43
CA GLY A 61 -3.47 5.73 11.79
C GLY A 61 -2.31 6.74 11.90
N GLU A 62 -1.70 6.77 13.11
CA GLU A 62 -0.54 7.61 13.37
C GLU A 62 0.69 7.08 12.63
N TYR A 63 1.29 7.93 11.80
CA TYR A 63 2.46 7.56 11.01
C TYR A 63 3.74 7.54 11.82
N LYS A 64 4.53 6.49 11.59
CA LYS A 64 5.88 6.38 12.12
C LYS A 64 6.88 7.06 11.19
N ASN A 65 8.01 7.48 11.73
CA ASN A 65 9.06 8.23 11.02
C ASN A 65 9.79 7.44 9.92
N PHE A 66 9.31 6.27 9.49
CA PHE A 66 9.99 5.47 8.47
C PHE A 66 9.84 6.01 7.05
N TYR A 67 8.84 6.85 6.78
CA TYR A 67 8.62 7.38 5.44
C TYR A 67 9.81 8.18 4.88
N SER A 68 10.50 8.96 5.72
CA SER A 68 11.65 9.75 5.30
C SER A 68 12.88 8.93 4.90
N HIS A 69 12.93 7.65 5.27
CA HIS A 69 14.05 6.74 4.98
C HIS A 69 13.73 5.72 3.89
N THR A 70 12.46 5.51 3.59
CA THR A 70 11.99 4.50 2.65
C THR A 70 12.34 4.87 1.21
N ASP A 71 12.90 3.90 0.50
CA ASP A 71 13.23 4.00 -0.93
C ASP A 71 12.11 3.54 -1.83
N ILE A 72 11.38 2.48 -1.41
CA ILE A 72 10.35 1.85 -2.21
C ILE A 72 9.12 1.57 -1.35
N PHE A 73 7.97 2.01 -1.85
CA PHE A 73 6.66 1.69 -1.28
C PHE A 73 5.95 0.68 -2.18
N ILE A 74 5.51 -0.42 -1.60
CA ILE A 74 4.77 -1.47 -2.30
C ILE A 74 3.39 -1.62 -1.67
N ASN A 75 2.36 -1.66 -2.50
CA ASN A 75 1.01 -2.02 -2.10
C ASN A 75 0.37 -2.88 -3.20
N THR A 76 0.14 -4.13 -2.88
CA THR A 76 -0.50 -5.09 -3.79
C THR A 76 -1.97 -5.32 -3.51
N SER A 77 -2.57 -4.47 -2.67
CA SER A 77 -3.93 -4.60 -2.15
C SER A 77 -4.69 -3.26 -2.13
N CYS A 78 -4.41 -2.38 -3.12
CA CYS A 78 -5.05 -1.05 -3.17
C CYS A 78 -6.57 -1.13 -3.28
N GLU A 79 -7.13 -2.20 -3.83
CA GLU A 79 -8.56 -2.47 -3.92
C GLU A 79 -9.23 -2.69 -2.55
N HIS A 80 -8.48 -3.05 -1.53
CA HIS A 80 -8.96 -3.20 -0.15
C HIS A 80 -8.83 -1.93 0.69
N MET A 81 -8.25 -0.86 0.11
CA MET A 81 -7.85 0.33 0.83
C MET A 81 -8.45 1.57 0.17
N LEU A 82 -8.56 2.67 0.91
CA LEU A 82 -8.91 3.97 0.32
C LEU A 82 -7.88 4.42 -0.71
N PRO A 83 -8.29 5.31 -1.65
CA PRO A 83 -7.35 5.97 -2.55
C PRO A 83 -6.14 6.56 -1.82
N MET A 84 -4.95 6.25 -2.28
CA MET A 84 -3.69 6.60 -1.62
C MET A 84 -3.49 8.11 -1.42
N LYS A 85 -4.07 8.93 -2.28
CA LYS A 85 -4.06 10.40 -2.14
C LYS A 85 -4.77 10.91 -0.89
N TRP A 86 -5.57 10.05 -0.23
CA TRP A 86 -6.31 10.43 0.98
C TRP A 86 -5.66 9.96 2.27
N TRP A 87 -4.54 9.25 2.19
CA TRP A 87 -3.85 8.77 3.38
C TRP A 87 -3.11 9.91 4.08
N GLY A 88 -3.33 10.04 5.38
CA GLY A 88 -2.68 11.06 6.21
C GLY A 88 -3.15 10.98 7.65
N PRO A 89 -2.39 11.52 8.61
CA PRO A 89 -2.73 11.50 10.03
C PRO A 89 -4.07 12.20 10.35
N GLU A 90 -4.53 13.06 9.45
CA GLU A 90 -5.83 13.72 9.53
C GLU A 90 -6.87 13.04 8.62
N GLY A 91 -6.49 11.93 7.99
CA GLY A 91 -7.37 11.10 7.17
C GLY A 91 -8.56 10.57 7.95
N PRO A 92 -9.52 9.89 7.31
CA PRO A 92 -10.69 9.36 7.98
C PRO A 92 -10.24 8.42 9.09
N ARG A 93 -10.24 8.94 10.32
CA ARG A 93 -9.83 8.19 11.51
C ARG A 93 -10.87 7.11 11.78
N SER A 94 -10.39 5.95 12.19
CA SER A 94 -11.09 4.70 12.47
C SER A 94 -12.27 4.76 13.47
N LYS A 95 -12.69 5.94 13.93
CA LYS A 95 -13.85 6.08 14.83
C LYS A 95 -15.20 6.00 14.11
N HIS A 96 -15.22 6.12 12.81
CA HIS A 96 -16.44 5.89 12.03
C HIS A 96 -16.26 4.61 11.22
N ASN A 97 -17.30 3.79 11.21
CA ASN A 97 -17.42 2.60 10.37
C ASN A 97 -17.62 3.00 8.89
N TRP A 98 -16.78 3.92 8.41
CA TRP A 98 -16.88 4.51 7.08
C TRP A 98 -16.69 3.49 5.95
N PHE A 99 -16.13 2.30 6.22
CA PHE A 99 -16.24 1.14 5.33
C PHE A 99 -17.69 0.75 5.03
N LYS A 100 -18.66 1.10 5.91
CA LYS A 100 -20.09 0.89 5.67
C LYS A 100 -20.77 2.08 5.02
N GLU A 101 -20.11 3.24 5.02
CA GLU A 101 -20.64 4.52 4.48
C GLU A 101 -20.01 4.88 3.13
N TRP A 102 -19.04 4.09 2.65
CA TRP A 102 -18.44 4.27 1.35
C TRP A 102 -19.44 3.83 0.26
N ASP A 103 -20.00 4.81 -0.42
CA ASP A 103 -20.98 4.63 -1.50
C ASP A 103 -20.36 4.62 -2.91
N GLY A 104 -19.02 4.69 -2.99
CA GLY A 104 -18.29 4.75 -4.26
C GLY A 104 -18.25 6.14 -4.89
N GLU A 105 -18.85 7.17 -4.26
CA GLU A 105 -18.75 8.54 -4.73
C GLU A 105 -17.46 9.22 -4.27
N VAL A 106 -16.93 10.08 -5.14
CA VAL A 106 -15.73 10.87 -4.84
C VAL A 106 -16.15 12.05 -3.98
N HIS A 107 -16.14 11.88 -2.67
CA HIS A 107 -16.25 13.01 -1.75
C HIS A 107 -14.95 13.84 -1.84
N GLU A 108 -15.08 15.16 -1.94
CA GLU A 108 -13.94 16.09 -1.81
C GLU A 108 -13.45 16.07 -0.36
N TRP A 109 -12.52 15.19 -0.07
CA TRP A 109 -11.84 15.18 1.22
C TRP A 109 -10.85 16.34 1.28
N PRO A 110 -10.72 17.01 2.42
CA PRO A 110 -9.78 18.11 2.57
C PRO A 110 -8.36 17.67 2.23
N VAL A 111 -7.64 18.51 1.50
CA VAL A 111 -6.20 18.28 1.20
C VAL A 111 -5.43 18.32 2.53
N TYR A 112 -4.99 17.17 2.99
CA TYR A 112 -4.35 17.02 4.28
C TYR A 112 -2.97 17.71 4.31
N LYS A 113 -2.75 18.57 5.30
CA LYS A 113 -1.46 19.26 5.51
C LYS A 113 -0.32 18.29 5.74
N HIS A 114 -0.61 17.09 6.25
CA HIS A 114 0.34 16.06 6.63
C HIS A 114 0.18 14.77 5.79
N ALA A 115 -0.15 14.90 4.52
CA ALA A 115 -0.19 13.76 3.62
C ALA A 115 1.12 12.96 3.67
N TRP A 116 1.03 11.62 3.71
CA TRP A 116 2.17 10.73 3.85
C TRP A 116 3.25 11.00 2.78
N TRP A 117 2.87 11.26 1.53
CA TRP A 117 3.79 11.52 0.42
C TRP A 117 4.62 12.80 0.58
N LYS A 118 4.19 13.73 1.43
CA LYS A 118 4.99 14.92 1.77
C LYS A 118 6.11 14.64 2.75
N GLN A 119 6.10 13.45 3.36
CA GLN A 119 7.09 13.02 4.33
C GLN A 119 8.13 12.06 3.72
N VAL A 120 7.88 11.58 2.52
CA VAL A 120 8.81 10.67 1.84
C VAL A 120 9.96 11.43 1.19
N LYS A 121 11.08 10.77 1.00
CA LYS A 121 12.21 11.38 0.28
C LYS A 121 11.88 11.57 -1.21
N PRO A 122 12.39 12.64 -1.85
CA PRO A 122 12.09 12.97 -3.25
C PRO A 122 12.50 11.90 -4.28
N SER A 123 13.31 10.93 -3.87
CA SER A 123 13.74 9.81 -4.73
C SER A 123 12.95 8.53 -4.50
N ALA A 124 11.94 8.54 -3.64
CA ALA A 124 11.15 7.36 -3.33
C ALA A 124 10.38 6.86 -4.56
N HIS A 125 10.38 5.54 -4.71
CA HIS A 125 9.64 4.84 -5.75
C HIS A 125 8.41 4.17 -5.17
N PHE A 126 7.48 3.83 -6.03
CA PHE A 126 6.34 3.00 -5.65
C PHE A 126 6.08 1.90 -6.67
N ALA A 127 5.47 0.81 -6.20
CA ALA A 127 4.87 -0.25 -7.00
C ALA A 127 3.50 -0.59 -6.39
N PHE A 128 2.43 -0.16 -7.06
CA PHE A 128 1.06 -0.29 -6.56
C PHE A 128 0.21 -1.10 -7.52
N THR A 129 -0.61 -2.02 -6.97
CA THR A 129 -1.57 -2.76 -7.77
C THR A 129 -3.00 -2.54 -7.28
N SER A 130 -3.93 -2.55 -8.21
CA SER A 130 -5.37 -2.64 -8.00
C SER A 130 -5.99 -3.54 -9.07
N ASN A 131 -7.31 -3.67 -9.09
CA ASN A 131 -8.00 -4.53 -10.04
C ASN A 131 -9.42 -4.01 -10.35
N ASN A 132 -10.10 -4.69 -11.31
CA ASN A 132 -11.50 -4.43 -11.65
C ASN A 132 -12.45 -5.53 -11.16
N MET A 133 -12.09 -6.25 -10.12
CA MET A 133 -12.85 -7.39 -9.60
C MET A 133 -13.88 -6.92 -8.56
N PHE A 134 -14.90 -6.19 -9.02
CA PHE A 134 -15.91 -5.54 -8.17
C PHE A 134 -16.80 -6.51 -7.38
N ASP A 135 -16.92 -7.75 -7.86
CA ASP A 135 -17.79 -8.77 -7.25
C ASP A 135 -17.14 -9.52 -6.08
N ILE A 136 -15.88 -9.18 -5.75
CA ILE A 136 -15.17 -9.83 -4.64
C ILE A 136 -15.44 -9.07 -3.35
N GLU A 137 -15.94 -9.77 -2.34
CA GLU A 137 -16.17 -9.20 -1.02
C GLU A 137 -14.90 -8.59 -0.43
N GLY A 138 -15.01 -7.39 0.14
CA GLY A 138 -13.88 -6.64 0.69
C GLY A 138 -13.09 -5.81 -0.33
N HIS A 139 -13.42 -5.90 -1.62
CA HIS A 139 -12.87 -5.03 -2.65
C HIS A 139 -13.66 -3.72 -2.68
N ILE A 140 -13.29 -2.76 -1.84
CA ILE A 140 -14.00 -1.49 -1.66
C ILE A 140 -13.54 -0.38 -2.64
N ASN A 141 -12.42 -0.56 -3.31
CA ASN A 141 -11.76 0.46 -4.12
C ASN A 141 -11.21 -0.13 -5.43
N CYS A 142 -11.97 -1.00 -6.07
CA CYS A 142 -11.68 -1.45 -7.43
C CYS A 142 -11.71 -0.28 -8.42
N VAL A 143 -11.00 -0.43 -9.52
CA VAL A 143 -10.94 0.57 -10.59
C VAL A 143 -11.31 -0.07 -11.94
N LYS A 144 -11.98 0.70 -12.81
CA LYS A 144 -12.39 0.22 -14.14
C LYS A 144 -11.25 0.24 -15.15
N SER A 145 -10.20 1.02 -14.89
CA SER A 145 -9.09 1.20 -15.82
C SER A 145 -7.82 1.65 -15.10
N VAL A 146 -6.69 1.49 -15.77
CA VAL A 146 -5.40 2.04 -15.31
C VAL A 146 -5.44 3.58 -15.18
N THR A 147 -6.24 4.25 -16.01
CA THR A 147 -6.43 5.71 -15.91
C THR A 147 -7.12 6.10 -14.60
N GLU A 148 -8.19 5.38 -14.23
CA GLU A 148 -8.86 5.58 -12.95
C GLU A 148 -7.91 5.29 -11.77
N PHE A 149 -7.10 4.24 -11.87
CA PHE A 149 -6.10 3.93 -10.84
C PHE A 149 -5.07 5.05 -10.66
N LYS A 150 -4.62 5.67 -11.76
CA LYS A 150 -3.72 6.83 -11.69
C LYS A 150 -4.32 8.01 -10.91
N HIS A 151 -5.62 8.21 -10.95
CA HIS A 151 -6.30 9.26 -10.21
C HIS A 151 -6.31 9.03 -8.68
N GLN A 152 -5.97 7.83 -8.23
CA GLN A 152 -5.84 7.50 -6.81
C GLN A 152 -4.43 7.77 -6.26
N LEU A 153 -3.46 8.05 -7.11
CA LEU A 153 -2.07 8.32 -6.70
C LEU A 153 -1.96 9.64 -5.95
N PRO A 154 -0.93 9.79 -5.09
CA PRO A 154 -0.57 11.06 -4.48
C PRO A 154 -0.36 12.17 -5.51
N GLU A 155 -0.65 13.41 -5.10
CA GLU A 155 -0.34 14.58 -5.92
C GLU A 155 1.15 14.67 -6.20
N GLY A 156 1.52 14.89 -7.47
CA GLY A 156 2.91 14.96 -7.92
C GLY A 156 3.55 13.61 -8.24
N ALA A 157 2.88 12.49 -7.94
CA ALA A 157 3.41 11.17 -8.30
C ALA A 157 3.57 11.03 -9.82
N LYS A 158 4.72 10.49 -10.23
CA LYS A 158 5.07 10.30 -11.64
C LYS A 158 5.11 8.81 -11.97
N VAL A 159 4.18 8.36 -12.80
CA VAL A 159 4.17 6.99 -13.32
C VAL A 159 5.28 6.84 -14.36
N LEU A 160 6.11 5.82 -14.18
CA LEU A 160 7.20 5.44 -15.08
C LEU A 160 6.81 4.25 -15.94
N GLU A 161 6.10 3.28 -15.35
CA GLU A 161 5.64 2.08 -16.03
C GLU A 161 4.20 1.76 -15.61
N GLU A 162 3.44 1.18 -16.53
CA GLU A 162 2.10 0.68 -16.29
C GLU A 162 1.89 -0.66 -16.98
N HIS A 163 1.23 -1.59 -16.29
CA HIS A 163 0.95 -2.91 -16.81
C HIS A 163 -0.48 -3.33 -16.51
N ASN A 164 -1.09 -4.03 -17.48
CA ASN A 164 -2.37 -4.71 -17.33
C ASN A 164 -2.12 -6.21 -17.39
N ILE A 165 -2.46 -6.91 -16.32
CA ILE A 165 -2.35 -8.36 -16.21
C ILE A 165 -3.77 -8.92 -16.25
N ILE A 166 -4.08 -9.65 -17.33
CA ILE A 166 -5.41 -10.25 -17.53
C ILE A 166 -5.37 -11.67 -16.98
N ASP A 167 -6.28 -11.98 -16.07
CA ASP A 167 -6.52 -13.33 -15.59
C ASP A 167 -8.02 -13.70 -15.75
N GLU A 168 -8.40 -14.93 -15.41
CA GLU A 168 -9.78 -15.43 -15.56
C GLU A 168 -10.81 -14.68 -14.70
N ARG A 169 -10.39 -13.96 -13.66
CA ARG A 169 -11.24 -13.19 -12.75
C ARG A 169 -11.39 -11.75 -13.16
N GLY A 170 -10.46 -11.22 -13.96
CA GLY A 170 -10.48 -9.82 -14.37
C GLY A 170 -9.12 -9.27 -14.76
N ILE A 171 -8.96 -7.97 -14.61
CA ILE A 171 -7.73 -7.26 -14.94
C ILE A 171 -7.10 -6.72 -13.67
N ARG A 172 -5.81 -7.00 -13.48
CA ARG A 172 -4.97 -6.35 -12.46
C ARG A 172 -4.15 -5.25 -13.12
N TYR A 173 -4.15 -4.11 -12.49
CA TYR A 173 -3.39 -2.93 -12.93
C TYR A 173 -2.17 -2.79 -12.02
N LEU A 174 -0.99 -2.61 -12.61
CA LEU A 174 0.25 -2.31 -11.89
C LEU A 174 0.76 -0.94 -12.34
N LEU A 175 1.04 -0.08 -11.40
CA LEU A 175 1.71 1.20 -11.60
C LEU A 175 3.04 1.20 -10.85
N ILE A 176 4.12 1.53 -11.56
CA ILE A 176 5.45 1.75 -10.99
C ILE A 176 5.84 3.20 -11.26
N GLY A 177 6.39 3.88 -10.24
CA GLY A 177 6.69 5.28 -10.39
C GLY A 177 7.52 5.87 -9.28
N LYS A 178 7.51 7.21 -9.21
CA LYS A 178 8.16 8.03 -8.18
C LYS A 178 7.14 8.92 -7.49
N ILE A 179 7.36 9.16 -6.20
CA ILE A 179 6.59 10.09 -5.40
C ILE A 179 7.29 11.43 -5.39
#